data_224b64d7a12a575497aac66e30c46109
#
_entry.id   224b64d7a12a575497aac66e30c46109
#
_cell.length_a   1.000
_cell.length_b   1.000
_cell.length_c   1.000
_cell.angle_alpha   90.00
_cell.angle_beta   90.00
_cell.angle_gamma   90.00
#
_symmetry.space_group_name_H-M   'P 1'
#
loop_
_entity.id
_entity.type
_entity.pdbx_description
1 polymer ?
#
loop_
_entity_poly.entity_id
_entity_poly.type
_entity_poly.pdbx_seq_one_letter_code
_entity_poly.pdbx_strand_id
1 'polypeptide(L)' 'MKIYDYNGKKNICGDRIHEARCKHRLTQSDLAAKLQIAGITIERDSVSRIEIGTRFVADYELRELSKILNVSVGWLLGIE' A
#
# COMPACT_ATOMS: atom_id res chain seq x y z
N MET A 1 -1.90 -25.66 -4.28
CA MET A 1 -2.96 -24.84 -4.37
C MET A 1 -2.60 -23.44 -4.29
N LYS A 2 -3.10 -22.63 -5.00
CA LYS A 2 -2.79 -21.34 -5.02
C LYS A 2 -3.85 -20.57 -4.76
N ILE A 3 -4.07 -20.07 -3.72
CA ILE A 3 -5.20 -19.34 -3.34
C ILE A 3 -4.86 -17.92 -3.11
N TYR A 4 -3.69 -17.48 -3.47
CA TYR A 4 -3.28 -16.16 -3.11
C TYR A 4 -3.19 -15.26 -4.31
N ASP A 5 -4.17 -15.33 -5.20
CA ASP A 5 -4.16 -14.53 -6.40
C ASP A 5 -5.57 -14.07 -6.69
N TYR A 6 -5.80 -12.77 -6.69
CA TYR A 6 -7.10 -12.22 -6.97
C TYR A 6 -7.01 -11.43 -8.25
N ASN A 7 -7.58 -11.95 -9.33
CA ASN A 7 -7.52 -11.33 -10.65
C ASN A 7 -6.09 -10.98 -11.07
N GLY A 8 -5.16 -11.89 -10.80
CA GLY A 8 -3.77 -11.73 -11.17
C GLY A 8 -2.95 -10.88 -10.22
N LYS A 9 -3.53 -10.48 -9.08
CA LYS A 9 -2.83 -9.64 -8.12
C LYS A 9 -2.95 -10.18 -6.72
N LYS A 10 -2.04 -9.76 -5.85
CA LYS A 10 -2.02 -10.18 -4.46
C LYS A 10 -2.59 -9.13 -3.52
N ASN A 11 -3.05 -8.02 -4.04
CA ASN A 11 -3.77 -7.01 -3.27
C ASN A 11 -4.67 -6.23 -4.21
N ILE A 12 -5.66 -5.55 -3.68
CA ILE A 12 -6.58 -4.74 -4.46
C ILE A 12 -6.38 -3.24 -4.21
N CYS A 13 -5.50 -2.88 -3.30
CA CYS A 13 -5.31 -1.48 -2.89
C CYS A 13 -4.14 -0.78 -3.57
N GLY A 14 -3.32 -1.53 -4.31
CA GLY A 14 -2.06 -0.98 -4.83
C GLY A 14 -2.23 0.24 -5.72
N ASP A 15 -3.22 0.23 -6.62
CA ASP A 15 -3.44 1.37 -7.51
C ASP A 15 -3.84 2.63 -6.72
N ARG A 16 -4.68 2.46 -5.69
CA ARG A 16 -5.09 3.58 -4.86
C ARG A 16 -3.95 4.09 -3.99
N ILE A 17 -3.10 3.19 -3.50
CA ILE A 17 -1.91 3.59 -2.76
C ILE A 17 -1.02 4.43 -3.66
N HIS A 18 -0.80 4.00 -4.89
CA HIS A 18 -0.01 4.75 -5.86
C HIS A 18 -0.61 6.14 -6.10
N GLU A 19 -1.91 6.20 -6.35
CA GLU A 19 -2.61 7.44 -6.62
C GLU A 19 -2.46 8.42 -5.45
N ALA A 20 -2.71 7.96 -4.23
CA ALA A 20 -2.64 8.81 -3.04
C ALA A 20 -1.20 9.25 -2.77
N ARG A 21 -0.24 8.35 -2.97
CA ARG A 21 1.18 8.68 -2.81
C ARG A 21 1.57 9.81 -3.75
N CYS A 22 1.18 9.71 -5.01
CA CYS A 22 1.49 10.74 -6.00
C CYS A 22 0.82 12.06 -5.67
N LYS A 23 -0.41 12.03 -5.14
CA LYS A 23 -1.08 13.25 -4.74
C LYS A 23 -0.34 13.96 -3.61
N HIS A 24 0.29 13.22 -2.73
CA HIS A 24 1.07 13.78 -1.63
C HIS A 24 2.50 14.10 -2.07
N ARG A 25 2.83 13.89 -3.35
CA ARG A 25 4.16 14.14 -3.88
C ARG A 25 5.26 13.39 -3.14
N LEU A 26 4.95 12.18 -2.71
CA LEU A 26 5.91 11.32 -2.05
C LEU A 26 6.49 10.35 -3.07
N THR A 27 7.81 10.11 -2.97
CA THR A 27 8.41 9.02 -3.72
C THR A 27 8.11 7.70 -3.01
N GLN A 28 8.38 6.58 -3.65
CA GLN A 28 8.24 5.28 -3.00
C GLN A 28 9.18 5.17 -1.81
N SER A 29 10.38 5.74 -1.90
CA SER A 29 11.31 5.78 -0.78
C SER A 29 10.77 6.63 0.38
N ASP A 30 10.14 7.76 0.07
CA ASP A 30 9.53 8.60 1.10
C ASP A 30 8.43 7.85 1.84
N LEU A 31 7.60 7.13 1.10
CA LEU A 31 6.52 6.36 1.72
C LEU A 31 7.08 5.25 2.59
N ALA A 32 8.11 4.55 2.11
CA ALA A 32 8.77 3.52 2.90
C ALA A 32 9.34 4.10 4.20
N ALA A 33 9.96 5.28 4.14
CA ALA A 33 10.51 5.93 5.32
C ALA A 33 9.42 6.28 6.33
N LYS A 34 8.28 6.78 5.85
CA LYS A 34 7.16 7.11 6.74
C LYS A 34 6.57 5.86 7.39
N LEU A 35 6.50 4.77 6.65
CA LEU A 35 6.04 3.50 7.20
C LEU A 35 7.01 2.97 8.26
N GLN A 36 8.32 3.12 8.04
CA GLN A 36 9.31 2.70 9.01
C GLN A 36 9.19 3.48 10.31
N ILE A 37 8.95 4.78 10.22
CA ILE A 37 8.72 5.62 11.40
C ILE A 37 7.47 5.14 12.14
N ALA A 38 6.48 4.66 11.43
CA ALA A 38 5.26 4.13 12.04
C ALA A 38 5.41 2.71 12.58
N GLY A 39 6.61 2.15 12.50
CA GLY A 39 6.88 0.83 13.04
C GLY A 39 6.73 -0.31 12.05
N ILE A 40 6.54 -0.01 10.76
CA ILE A 40 6.37 -1.04 9.74
C ILE A 40 7.72 -1.27 9.05
N THR A 41 8.22 -2.50 9.13
CA THR A 41 9.50 -2.82 8.50
C THR A 41 9.25 -3.10 7.02
N ILE A 42 9.49 -2.09 6.19
CA ILE A 42 9.22 -2.19 4.77
C ILE A 42 10.22 -1.31 4.03
N GLU A 43 10.61 -1.70 2.84
CA GLU A 43 11.56 -0.96 2.03
C GLU A 43 10.93 -0.52 0.72
N ARG A 44 11.64 0.33 -0.03
CA ARG A 44 11.13 0.87 -1.27
C ARG A 44 10.68 -0.21 -2.25
N ASP A 45 11.43 -1.30 -2.37
CA ASP A 45 11.07 -2.38 -3.29
C ASP A 45 9.74 -3.01 -2.89
N SER A 46 9.46 -3.12 -1.60
CA SER A 46 8.19 -3.64 -1.13
C SER A 46 7.05 -2.70 -1.46
N VAL A 47 7.27 -1.39 -1.35
CA VAL A 47 6.26 -0.40 -1.74
C VAL A 47 5.98 -0.53 -3.23
N SER A 48 7.02 -0.67 -4.05
CA SER A 48 6.87 -0.85 -5.48
C SER A 48 6.03 -2.09 -5.79
N ARG A 49 6.30 -3.21 -5.13
CA ARG A 49 5.54 -4.44 -5.36
C ARG A 49 4.09 -4.33 -4.91
N ILE A 50 3.83 -3.60 -3.85
CA ILE A 50 2.47 -3.33 -3.42
C ILE A 50 1.73 -2.58 -4.53
N GLU A 51 2.34 -1.54 -5.08
CA GLU A 51 1.69 -0.71 -6.10
C GLU A 51 1.45 -1.48 -7.39
N ILE A 52 2.34 -2.41 -7.73
CA ILE A 52 2.19 -3.24 -8.91
C ILE A 52 1.20 -4.38 -8.65
N GLY A 53 1.00 -4.77 -7.42
CA GLY A 53 0.08 -5.84 -7.05
C GLY A 53 0.74 -7.20 -6.87
N THR A 54 2.07 -7.24 -6.74
CA THR A 54 2.78 -8.51 -6.61
C THR A 54 3.13 -8.86 -5.16
N ARG A 55 2.66 -8.07 -4.19
CA ARG A 55 2.91 -8.31 -2.78
C ARG A 55 1.61 -8.15 -1.99
N PHE A 56 1.39 -9.01 -1.03
CA PHE A 56 0.26 -8.86 -0.11
C PHE A 56 0.46 -7.63 0.75
N VAL A 57 -0.63 -7.06 1.23
CA VAL A 57 -0.60 -5.96 2.18
C VAL A 57 -1.28 -6.47 3.44
N ALA A 58 -0.55 -6.47 4.54
CA ALA A 58 -1.12 -6.89 5.82
C ALA A 58 -2.07 -5.81 6.32
N ASP A 59 -3.03 -6.20 7.15
CA ASP A 59 -4.04 -5.28 7.65
C ASP A 59 -3.42 -4.12 8.43
N TYR A 60 -2.37 -4.37 9.21
CA TYR A 60 -1.71 -3.30 9.96
C TYR A 60 -0.94 -2.35 9.04
N GLU A 61 -0.43 -2.86 7.91
CA GLU A 61 0.19 -2.02 6.90
C GLU A 61 -0.85 -1.09 6.27
N LEU A 62 -2.01 -1.64 5.96
CA LEU A 62 -3.09 -0.90 5.36
C LEU A 62 -3.58 0.21 6.29
N ARG A 63 -3.67 -0.07 7.59
CA ARG A 63 -4.05 0.93 8.57
C ARG A 63 -3.08 2.10 8.59
N GLU A 64 -1.76 1.81 8.59
CA GLU A 64 -0.76 2.87 8.62
C GLU A 64 -0.70 3.63 7.29
N LEU A 65 -0.88 2.94 6.17
CA LEU A 65 -0.97 3.60 4.87
C LEU A 65 -2.14 4.58 4.82
N SER A 66 -3.28 4.19 5.36
CA SER A 66 -4.46 5.05 5.46
C SER A 66 -4.13 6.33 6.20
N LYS A 67 -3.45 6.23 7.33
CA LYS A 67 -3.07 7.40 8.12
C LYS A 67 -2.07 8.30 7.39
N ILE A 68 -1.03 7.70 6.85
CA ILE A 68 0.04 8.44 6.18
C ILE A 68 -0.48 9.16 4.95
N LEU A 69 -1.32 8.50 4.18
CA LEU A 69 -1.85 9.04 2.94
C LEU A 69 -3.11 9.86 3.15
N ASN A 70 -3.60 9.93 4.39
CA ASN A 70 -4.79 10.70 4.75
C ASN A 70 -6.01 10.32 3.91
N VAL A 71 -6.23 9.04 3.77
CA VAL A 71 -7.41 8.48 3.09
C VAL A 71 -7.97 7.38 3.97
N SER A 72 -9.23 7.02 3.77
CA SER A 72 -9.81 5.95 4.57
C SER A 72 -9.35 4.58 4.06
N VAL A 73 -9.38 3.60 4.93
CA VAL A 73 -9.13 2.21 4.53
C VAL A 73 -10.16 1.79 3.47
N GLY A 74 -11.41 2.21 3.64
CA GLY A 74 -12.46 1.89 2.67
C GLY A 74 -12.16 2.43 1.29
N TRP A 75 -11.61 3.63 1.21
CA TRP A 75 -11.22 4.18 -0.09
C TRP A 75 -10.08 3.38 -0.71
N LEU A 76 -9.10 3.00 0.10
CA LEU A 76 -7.99 2.17 -0.38
C LEU A 76 -8.48 0.82 -0.91
N LEU A 77 -9.51 0.28 -0.30
CA LEU A 77 -10.07 -1.01 -0.71
C LEU A 77 -11.13 -0.89 -1.81
N GLY A 78 -11.47 0.33 -2.20
CA GLY A 78 -12.44 0.54 -3.28
C GLY A 78 -13.88 0.33 -2.88
N ILE A 79 -14.20 0.44 -1.60
CA ILE A 79 -15.56 0.25 -1.10
C ILE A 79 -16.18 1.56 -0.61
N GLU A 80 -15.51 2.66 -0.88
CA GLU A 80 -16.06 4.00 -0.62
C GLU A 80 -15.99 4.84 -1.84
#